data_5660fa5185f71a5034a66ffd1fb49e6f
#
_entry.id   5660fa5185f71a5034a66ffd1fb49e6f
#
_cell.length_a   1.000
_cell.length_b   1.000
_cell.length_c   1.000
_cell.angle_alpha   90.00
_cell.angle_beta   90.00
_cell.angle_gamma   90.00
#
_symmetry.space_group_name_H-M   'P 1'
#
loop_
_entity.id
_entity.type
_entity.pdbx_description
1 polymer ?
#
loop_
_entity_poly.entity_id
_entity_poly.type
_entity_poly.pdbx_seq_one_letter_code
_entity_poly.pdbx_strand_id
1 'polypeptide(L)'
;MSKHVARVMLLVFGVLLCGVSMAGKTASAASARDIQDQGKAMVRDAEEMVMHGGMGDGRAILHHCAEVSKQAQAILKVLPATDEHGKEAVSHLQDAIKHCKRVAELGDKVDPGASLNPAVKARAAVKEAMKHLLAMKDGGA
;
A
#
# COMPACT_ATOMS: atom_id res chain seq x y z
N MET A 1 62.73 38.70 -6.43
CA MET A 1 62.29 39.60 -7.49
C MET A 1 61.12 38.90 -8.13
N SER A 2 59.94 39.34 -8.14
CA SER A 2 59.17 40.57 -8.32
C SER A 2 57.76 40.23 -7.80
N LYS A 3 57.16 40.83 -6.81
CA LYS A 3 56.21 41.94 -6.74
C LYS A 3 55.16 41.91 -7.87
N HIS A 4 53.88 41.72 -7.51
CA HIS A 4 52.70 42.48 -7.93
C HIS A 4 51.48 41.84 -7.26
N VAL A 5 51.00 42.42 -6.17
CA VAL A 5 50.02 43.52 -6.07
C VAL A 5 48.60 43.05 -6.40
N ALA A 6 47.91 42.91 -5.32
CA ALA A 6 46.49 43.19 -5.06
C ALA A 6 45.57 43.54 -6.24
N ARG A 7 44.45 42.88 -6.29
CA ARG A 7 43.15 43.55 -6.55
C ARG A 7 42.05 42.78 -5.82
N VAL A 8 41.62 43.38 -4.73
CA VAL A 8 40.37 43.11 -4.05
C VAL A 8 39.24 43.45 -5.03
N MET A 9 38.44 42.47 -5.39
CA MET A 9 37.16 42.70 -6.05
C MET A 9 36.06 42.09 -5.20
N LEU A 10 35.47 42.98 -4.41
CA LEU A 10 34.29 42.78 -3.59
C LEU A 10 33.08 42.58 -4.52
N LEU A 11 32.69 41.33 -4.77
CA LEU A 11 31.41 41.04 -5.41
C LEU A 11 30.41 40.69 -4.32
N VAL A 12 29.55 41.65 -4.01
CA VAL A 12 28.36 41.51 -3.21
C VAL A 12 27.40 40.63 -4.00
N PHE A 13 27.36 39.36 -3.69
CA PHE A 13 26.31 38.45 -4.19
C PHE A 13 25.09 38.60 -3.27
N GLY A 14 24.13 39.36 -3.76
CA GLY A 14 22.80 39.45 -3.17
C GLY A 14 22.15 38.07 -3.19
N VAL A 15 22.03 37.45 -2.01
CA VAL A 15 21.23 36.23 -1.82
C VAL A 15 19.77 36.64 -1.87
N LEU A 16 19.18 36.52 -3.05
CA LEU A 16 17.73 36.58 -3.22
C LEU A 16 17.16 35.30 -2.55
N LEU A 17 16.69 35.45 -1.30
CA LEU A 17 15.90 34.42 -0.61
C LEU A 17 14.58 34.24 -1.36
N CYS A 18 14.58 33.34 -2.34
CA CYS A 18 13.35 32.80 -2.88
C CYS A 18 12.77 31.87 -1.80
N GLY A 19 11.84 32.39 -1.01
CA GLY A 19 11.03 31.62 -0.06
C GLY A 19 10.19 30.59 -0.83
N VAL A 20 10.70 29.38 -0.97
CA VAL A 20 9.91 28.23 -1.38
C VAL A 20 8.99 27.91 -0.21
N SER A 21 7.77 28.46 -0.24
CA SER A 21 6.67 28.01 0.60
C SER A 21 6.38 26.56 0.22
N MET A 22 7.01 25.62 0.92
CA MET A 22 6.58 24.23 0.95
C MET A 22 5.20 24.23 1.63
N ALA A 23 4.16 24.36 0.82
CA ALA A 23 2.82 23.98 1.25
C ALA A 23 2.87 22.49 1.55
N GLY A 24 3.18 22.17 2.81
CA GLY A 24 3.04 20.80 3.32
C GLY A 24 1.60 20.40 3.09
N LYS A 25 1.36 19.49 2.12
CA LYS A 25 0.12 18.73 2.09
C LYS A 25 0.08 17.99 3.42
N THR A 26 -0.67 18.54 4.38
CA THR A 26 -1.10 17.78 5.54
C THR A 26 -1.85 16.58 4.98
N ALA A 27 -1.25 15.40 5.07
CA ALA A 27 -1.95 14.17 4.75
C ALA A 27 -3.16 14.13 5.68
N SER A 28 -4.33 14.45 5.15
CA SER A 28 -5.59 14.26 5.86
C SER A 28 -5.65 12.79 6.24
N ALA A 29 -5.89 12.49 7.51
CA ALA A 29 -6.12 11.12 7.93
C ALA A 29 -7.26 10.56 7.07
N ALA A 30 -7.05 9.37 6.49
CA ALA A 30 -8.08 8.73 5.68
C ALA A 30 -9.30 8.46 6.56
N SER A 31 -10.48 8.79 6.07
CA SER A 31 -11.72 8.50 6.79
C SER A 31 -11.96 6.98 6.84
N ALA A 32 -12.73 6.51 7.83
CA ALA A 32 -13.10 5.10 7.89
C ALA A 32 -13.80 4.65 6.59
N ARG A 33 -14.58 5.53 5.96
CA ARG A 33 -15.22 5.26 4.66
C ARG A 33 -14.22 5.04 3.54
N ASP A 34 -13.18 5.88 3.43
CA ASP A 34 -12.14 5.72 2.41
C ASP A 34 -11.42 4.36 2.57
N ILE A 35 -11.13 3.99 3.83
CA ILE A 35 -10.51 2.70 4.17
C ILE A 35 -11.44 1.54 3.80
N GLN A 36 -12.75 1.66 4.11
CA GLN A 36 -13.74 0.64 3.79
C GLN A 36 -13.92 0.48 2.28
N ASP A 37 -13.94 1.55 1.51
CA ASP A 37 -14.09 1.49 0.05
C ASP A 37 -12.85 0.87 -0.61
N GLN A 38 -11.67 1.18 -0.11
CA GLN A 38 -10.43 0.52 -0.50
C GLN A 38 -10.44 -0.98 -0.14
N GLY A 39 -10.99 -1.33 1.03
CA GLY A 39 -11.18 -2.71 1.46
C GLY A 39 -12.14 -3.49 0.54
N LYS A 40 -13.24 -2.87 0.10
CA LYS A 40 -14.17 -3.49 -0.87
C LYS A 40 -13.50 -3.75 -2.23
N ALA A 41 -12.67 -2.82 -2.70
CA ALA A 41 -11.90 -3.03 -3.93
C ALA A 41 -10.93 -4.22 -3.77
N MET A 42 -10.25 -4.31 -2.63
CA MET A 42 -9.35 -5.41 -2.31
C MET A 42 -10.08 -6.77 -2.25
N VAL A 43 -11.31 -6.82 -1.73
CA VAL A 43 -12.12 -8.06 -1.73
C VAL A 43 -12.43 -8.48 -3.17
N ARG A 44 -12.81 -7.54 -4.03
CA ARG A 44 -13.09 -7.84 -5.45
C ARG A 44 -11.87 -8.43 -6.15
N ASP A 45 -10.71 -7.79 -6.02
CA ASP A 45 -9.47 -8.32 -6.60
C ASP A 45 -9.11 -9.71 -6.06
N ALA A 46 -9.34 -9.96 -4.76
CA ALA A 46 -9.11 -11.27 -4.16
C ALA A 46 -10.08 -12.35 -4.67
N GLU A 47 -11.30 -11.99 -5.03
CA GLU A 47 -12.28 -12.91 -5.64
C GLU A 47 -11.92 -13.21 -7.08
N GLU A 48 -11.58 -12.20 -7.87
CA GLU A 48 -11.12 -12.35 -9.26
C GLU A 48 -9.84 -13.20 -9.33
N MET A 49 -8.89 -13.00 -8.41
CA MET A 49 -7.69 -13.81 -8.29
C MET A 49 -8.00 -15.31 -8.18
N VAL A 50 -8.94 -15.68 -7.32
CA VAL A 50 -9.32 -17.12 -7.14
C VAL A 50 -10.12 -17.62 -8.33
N MET A 51 -11.00 -16.82 -8.90
CA MET A 51 -11.79 -17.19 -10.07
C MET A 51 -10.87 -17.49 -11.28
N HIS A 52 -9.96 -16.58 -11.61
CA HIS A 52 -9.01 -16.75 -12.71
C HIS A 52 -8.06 -17.94 -12.45
N GLY A 53 -7.66 -18.13 -11.18
CA GLY A 53 -6.87 -19.28 -10.79
C GLY A 53 -7.56 -20.60 -11.02
N GLY A 54 -8.85 -20.68 -10.74
CA GLY A 54 -9.67 -21.84 -11.03
C GLY A 54 -9.81 -22.14 -12.53
N MET A 55 -9.65 -21.11 -13.38
CA MET A 55 -9.62 -21.26 -14.85
C MET A 55 -8.22 -21.54 -15.41
N GLY A 56 -7.19 -21.61 -14.58
CA GLY A 56 -5.81 -21.84 -15.00
C GLY A 56 -5.10 -20.61 -15.56
N ASP A 57 -5.65 -19.40 -15.38
CA ASP A 57 -5.01 -18.15 -15.82
C ASP A 57 -3.97 -17.67 -14.80
N GLY A 58 -2.73 -18.15 -14.96
CA GLY A 58 -1.62 -17.80 -14.08
C GLY A 58 -1.24 -16.32 -14.12
N ARG A 59 -1.45 -15.61 -15.25
CA ARG A 59 -1.16 -14.17 -15.34
C ARG A 59 -2.17 -13.34 -14.56
N ALA A 60 -3.44 -13.68 -14.67
CA ALA A 60 -4.49 -13.00 -13.94
C ALA A 60 -4.34 -13.21 -12.43
N ILE A 61 -4.00 -14.41 -11.96
CA ILE A 61 -3.68 -14.64 -10.53
C ILE A 61 -2.59 -13.68 -10.05
N LEU A 62 -1.48 -13.58 -10.78
CA LEU A 62 -0.35 -12.72 -10.40
C LEU A 62 -0.75 -11.25 -10.39
N HIS A 63 -1.54 -10.81 -11.37
CA HIS A 63 -2.01 -9.44 -11.46
C HIS A 63 -2.89 -9.06 -10.27
N HIS A 64 -3.96 -9.80 -10.01
CA HIS A 64 -4.85 -9.52 -8.89
C HIS A 64 -4.18 -9.68 -7.54
N CYS A 65 -3.24 -10.61 -7.41
CA CYS A 65 -2.43 -10.77 -6.21
C CYS A 65 -1.57 -9.53 -5.91
N ALA A 66 -0.99 -8.92 -6.96
CA ALA A 66 -0.24 -7.67 -6.82
C ALA A 66 -1.15 -6.51 -6.38
N GLU A 67 -2.35 -6.40 -6.94
CA GLU A 67 -3.33 -5.37 -6.55
C GLU A 67 -3.82 -5.58 -5.10
N VAL A 68 -4.15 -6.81 -4.69
CA VAL A 68 -4.47 -7.13 -3.28
C VAL A 68 -3.35 -6.70 -2.35
N SER A 69 -2.10 -7.03 -2.66
CA SER A 69 -0.94 -6.66 -1.83
C SER A 69 -0.77 -5.16 -1.73
N LYS A 70 -0.93 -4.44 -2.83
CA LYS A 70 -0.82 -2.97 -2.91
C LYS A 70 -1.90 -2.29 -2.07
N GLN A 71 -3.16 -2.74 -2.19
CA GLN A 71 -4.29 -2.19 -1.44
C GLN A 71 -4.16 -2.49 0.06
N ALA A 72 -3.77 -3.72 0.44
CA ALA A 72 -3.51 -4.07 1.83
C ALA A 72 -2.40 -3.20 2.44
N GLN A 73 -1.31 -2.96 1.73
CA GLN A 73 -0.23 -2.08 2.18
C GLN A 73 -0.69 -0.63 2.31
N ALA A 74 -1.54 -0.15 1.40
CA ALA A 74 -2.08 1.20 1.46
C ALA A 74 -2.99 1.37 2.69
N ILE A 75 -3.88 0.41 2.97
CA ILE A 75 -4.73 0.40 4.16
C ILE A 75 -3.87 0.38 5.43
N LEU A 76 -2.88 -0.50 5.53
CA LEU A 76 -1.97 -0.58 6.69
C LEU A 76 -1.29 0.74 7.05
N LYS A 77 -1.02 1.60 6.06
CA LYS A 77 -0.38 2.90 6.27
C LYS A 77 -1.29 3.95 6.90
N VAL A 78 -2.60 3.78 6.75
CA VAL A 78 -3.58 4.79 7.16
C VAL A 78 -4.52 4.31 8.27
N LEU A 79 -4.42 3.04 8.68
CA LEU A 79 -5.20 2.49 9.78
C LEU A 79 -4.91 3.25 11.09
N PRO A 80 -5.94 3.72 11.81
CA PRO A 80 -5.77 4.37 13.10
C PRO A 80 -5.23 3.37 14.14
N ALA A 81 -4.13 3.73 14.80
CA ALA A 81 -3.52 2.89 15.85
C ALA A 81 -4.40 2.74 17.11
N THR A 82 -5.39 3.61 17.28
CA THR A 82 -6.30 3.65 18.43
C THR A 82 -7.58 2.84 18.24
N ASP A 83 -7.92 2.48 17.00
CA ASP A 83 -9.12 1.71 16.70
C ASP A 83 -8.87 0.21 16.91
N GLU A 84 -9.67 -0.45 17.75
CA GLU A 84 -9.52 -1.87 18.07
C GLU A 84 -9.74 -2.75 16.84
N HIS A 85 -10.77 -2.45 16.02
CA HIS A 85 -11.02 -3.17 14.78
C HIS A 85 -9.91 -2.93 13.75
N GLY A 86 -9.35 -1.71 13.73
CA GLY A 86 -8.16 -1.42 12.92
C GLY A 86 -6.98 -2.30 13.30
N LYS A 87 -6.72 -2.49 14.60
CA LYS A 87 -5.66 -3.38 15.09
C LYS A 87 -5.90 -4.84 14.69
N GLU A 88 -7.14 -5.32 14.79
CA GLU A 88 -7.51 -6.68 14.39
C GLU A 88 -7.34 -6.87 12.87
N ALA A 89 -7.72 -5.87 12.07
CA ALA A 89 -7.53 -5.90 10.62
C ALA A 89 -6.04 -6.02 10.22
N VAL A 90 -5.10 -5.46 10.99
CA VAL A 90 -3.66 -5.47 10.67
C VAL A 90 -3.14 -6.89 10.45
N SER A 91 -3.44 -7.83 11.35
CA SER A 91 -2.95 -9.21 11.24
C SER A 91 -3.45 -9.89 9.97
N HIS A 92 -4.73 -9.70 9.64
CA HIS A 92 -5.35 -10.29 8.45
C HIS A 92 -4.83 -9.65 7.16
N LEU A 93 -4.56 -8.33 7.14
CA LEU A 93 -3.93 -7.66 6.00
C LEU A 93 -2.50 -8.15 5.76
N GLN A 94 -1.74 -8.38 6.83
CA GLN A 94 -0.40 -8.94 6.75
C GLN A 94 -0.42 -10.39 6.24
N ASP A 95 -1.37 -11.20 6.69
CA ASP A 95 -1.56 -12.56 6.19
C ASP A 95 -1.96 -12.57 4.71
N ALA A 96 -2.82 -11.66 4.27
CA ALA A 96 -3.16 -11.51 2.86
C ALA A 96 -1.91 -11.23 2.01
N ILE A 97 -1.08 -10.26 2.42
CA ILE A 97 0.19 -9.94 1.75
C ILE A 97 1.13 -11.15 1.71
N LYS A 98 1.27 -11.87 2.84
CA LYS A 98 2.11 -13.07 2.93
C LYS A 98 1.65 -14.15 1.95
N HIS A 99 0.34 -14.41 1.87
CA HIS A 99 -0.19 -15.39 0.95
C HIS A 99 -0.06 -14.95 -0.51
N CYS A 100 -0.25 -13.66 -0.80
CA CYS A 100 0.02 -13.10 -2.12
C CYS A 100 1.49 -13.23 -2.53
N LYS A 101 2.42 -13.00 -1.60
CA LYS A 101 3.84 -13.26 -1.86
C LYS A 101 4.07 -14.72 -2.25
N ARG A 102 3.42 -15.67 -1.58
CA ARG A 102 3.51 -17.09 -1.92
C ARG A 102 2.91 -17.42 -3.29
N VAL A 103 1.82 -16.75 -3.68
CA VAL A 103 1.28 -16.84 -5.04
C VAL A 103 2.32 -16.40 -6.06
N ALA A 104 2.97 -15.27 -5.84
CA ALA A 104 3.98 -14.74 -6.76
C ALA A 104 5.20 -15.68 -6.90
N GLU A 105 5.66 -16.27 -5.79
CA GLU A 105 6.77 -17.24 -5.79
C GLU A 105 6.45 -18.52 -6.57
N LEU A 106 5.20 -18.96 -6.57
CA LEU A 106 4.76 -20.19 -7.24
C LEU A 106 4.31 -19.91 -8.68
N GLY A 107 3.65 -18.77 -8.92
CA GLY A 107 3.00 -18.47 -10.19
C GLY A 107 3.96 -18.28 -11.36
N ASP A 108 5.22 -17.86 -11.09
CA ASP A 108 6.21 -17.59 -12.13
C ASP A 108 6.97 -18.85 -12.58
N LYS A 109 6.96 -19.92 -11.79
CA LYS A 109 7.83 -21.10 -11.98
C LYS A 109 7.11 -22.44 -11.97
N VAL A 110 5.86 -22.49 -11.58
CA VAL A 110 5.14 -23.74 -11.28
C VAL A 110 3.74 -23.68 -11.90
N ASP A 111 3.15 -24.85 -12.09
CA ASP A 111 1.76 -25.08 -12.48
C ASP A 111 0.80 -24.06 -11.82
N PRO A 112 -0.04 -23.36 -12.59
CA PRO A 112 -1.05 -22.44 -12.06
C PRO A 112 -1.89 -23.05 -10.92
N GLY A 113 -2.11 -24.36 -10.92
CA GLY A 113 -2.77 -25.09 -9.82
C GLY A 113 -2.05 -24.96 -8.49
N ALA A 114 -0.73 -24.86 -8.46
CA ALA A 114 0.03 -24.70 -7.21
C ALA A 114 -0.18 -23.35 -6.55
N SER A 115 -0.47 -22.29 -7.32
CA SER A 115 -0.73 -20.95 -6.81
C SER A 115 -2.15 -20.77 -6.28
N LEU A 116 -3.10 -21.64 -6.64
CA LEU A 116 -4.50 -21.53 -6.25
C LEU A 116 -4.71 -21.64 -4.73
N ASN A 117 -4.00 -22.57 -4.07
CA ASN A 117 -4.15 -22.73 -2.61
C ASN A 117 -3.75 -21.48 -1.82
N PRO A 118 -2.57 -20.87 -2.02
CA PRO A 118 -2.24 -19.60 -1.38
C PRO A 118 -3.16 -18.44 -1.82
N ALA A 119 -3.69 -18.43 -3.05
CA ALA A 119 -4.67 -17.45 -3.48
C ALA A 119 -5.98 -17.54 -2.68
N VAL A 120 -6.50 -18.76 -2.46
CA VAL A 120 -7.67 -18.98 -1.61
C VAL A 120 -7.42 -18.52 -0.17
N LYS A 121 -6.23 -18.74 0.37
CA LYS A 121 -5.85 -18.27 1.72
C LYS A 121 -5.75 -16.74 1.77
N ALA A 122 -5.18 -16.12 0.75
CA ALA A 122 -5.14 -14.66 0.64
C ALA A 122 -6.56 -14.07 0.63
N ARG A 123 -7.47 -14.62 -0.18
CA ARG A 123 -8.88 -14.20 -0.22
C ARG A 123 -9.56 -14.35 1.14
N ALA A 124 -9.33 -15.45 1.85
CA ALA A 124 -9.89 -15.65 3.19
C ALA A 124 -9.40 -14.57 4.17
N ALA A 125 -8.10 -14.30 4.19
CA ALA A 125 -7.51 -13.25 5.02
C ALA A 125 -8.07 -11.84 4.66
N VAL A 126 -8.23 -11.52 3.37
CA VAL A 126 -8.86 -10.28 2.92
C VAL A 126 -10.30 -10.16 3.45
N LYS A 127 -11.08 -11.23 3.41
CA LYS A 127 -12.47 -11.21 3.91
C LYS A 127 -12.53 -11.02 5.42
N GLU A 128 -11.63 -11.62 6.18
CA GLU A 128 -11.54 -11.37 7.62
C GLU A 128 -11.12 -9.91 7.91
N ALA A 129 -10.09 -9.40 7.24
CA ALA A 129 -9.72 -8.00 7.35
C ALA A 129 -10.91 -7.08 7.07
N MET A 130 -11.69 -7.35 6.02
CA MET A 130 -12.84 -6.53 5.65
C MET A 130 -13.93 -6.50 6.71
N LYS A 131 -14.17 -7.59 7.45
CA LYS A 131 -15.13 -7.59 8.58
C LYS A 131 -14.74 -6.55 9.63
N HIS A 132 -13.46 -6.50 9.98
CA HIS A 132 -12.96 -5.52 10.96
C HIS A 132 -12.98 -4.10 10.40
N LEU A 133 -12.59 -3.90 9.13
CA LEU A 133 -12.66 -2.59 8.49
C LEU A 133 -14.08 -2.02 8.44
N LEU A 134 -15.09 -2.87 8.23
CA LEU A 134 -16.50 -2.46 8.24
C LEU A 134 -17.00 -2.13 9.64
N ALA A 135 -16.41 -2.70 10.68
CA ALA A 135 -16.77 -2.44 12.08
C ALA A 135 -16.11 -1.16 12.63
N MET A 136 -15.12 -0.60 11.93
CA MET A 136 -14.51 0.68 12.29
C MET A 136 -15.55 1.79 12.23
N LYS A 137 -15.56 2.64 13.26
CA LYS A 137 -16.41 3.84 13.31
C LYS A 137 -15.63 5.03 12.77
N ASP A 138 -16.34 5.93 12.08
CA ASP A 138 -15.77 7.25 11.82
C ASP A 138 -15.42 7.83 13.20
N GLY A 139 -14.12 8.12 13.41
CA GLY A 139 -13.65 8.70 14.65
C GLY A 139 -14.45 9.95 14.94
N GLY A 140 -15.34 9.86 15.91
CA GLY A 140 -16.10 11.02 16.36
C GLY A 140 -15.10 12.10 16.80
N ALA A 141 -15.22 13.25 16.18
CA ALA A 141 -14.54 14.46 16.60
C ALA A 141 -15.01 14.88 18.01
#